data_67aa119332e8a9d8f579bda07fc6f573
#
_entry.id   67aa119332e8a9d8f579bda07fc6f573
#
_cell.length_a   1.000
_cell.length_b   1.000
_cell.length_c   1.000
_cell.angle_alpha   90.00
_cell.angle_beta   90.00
_cell.angle_gamma   90.00
#
_symmetry.space_group_name_H-M   'P 1'
#
loop_
_entity.id
_entity.type
_entity.pdbx_description
1 polymer ?
#
loop_
_entity_poly.entity_id
_entity_poly.type
_entity_poly.pdbx_seq_one_letter_code
_entity_poly.pdbx_strand_id
1 'polypeptide(L)'
;MQKRKLGKSNLEVSALGLGCMGLSFGYGPAVEKQQGISLIRAAVEGGVTFFDTAEVYGPFTNEELVGEALAPFRSKVAIATKFGFKIDPNTGKQAGLDSRPAHIKEVAEASLKRLRTDVIDLFYQHRVDPDVPIEDVAGAVKDLITQGKVKHFGLSEAGANTIRRAHAVQPVAALQSEYSLWFREPEAEIIPTLEELGIGFVPFSPLGKGFLTGKIDENTAFDSSDFRNIVPRFTPENRKANQAVVDLLGKFAQEQKITPAQIALAWLLARKPWIVPIPGTTKLHRLEENLGATNVELSPQDLRQLETATSQIAVHGARYPEALQKLVGR
;
A
#
# COMPACT_ATOMS: atom_id res chain seq x y z
N MET A 1 6.92 17.36 -7.19
CA MET A 1 6.10 16.17 -7.55
C MET A 1 4.66 16.59 -7.79
N GLN A 2 4.00 16.04 -8.81
CA GLN A 2 2.58 16.28 -9.09
C GLN A 2 1.72 15.81 -7.91
N LYS A 3 0.55 16.46 -7.73
CA LYS A 3 -0.44 16.08 -6.73
C LYS A 3 -1.62 15.37 -7.39
N ARG A 4 -2.26 14.48 -6.63
CA ARG A 4 -3.45 13.72 -7.04
C ARG A 4 -4.50 13.75 -5.95
N LYS A 5 -5.76 13.82 -6.34
CA LYS A 5 -6.88 13.65 -5.43
C LYS A 5 -7.26 12.17 -5.34
N LEU A 6 -7.44 11.67 -4.14
CA LEU A 6 -7.97 10.34 -3.91
C LEU A 6 -9.48 10.36 -4.17
N GLY A 7 -9.83 10.05 -5.41
CA GLY A 7 -11.21 10.06 -5.89
C GLY A 7 -11.85 11.45 -5.80
N LYS A 8 -13.12 11.48 -5.36
CA LYS A 8 -13.88 12.70 -5.11
C LYS A 8 -13.71 13.24 -3.68
N SER A 9 -12.85 12.62 -2.87
CA SER A 9 -12.53 13.12 -1.54
C SER A 9 -11.71 14.41 -1.63
N ASN A 10 -11.65 15.17 -0.54
CA ASN A 10 -10.81 16.36 -0.45
C ASN A 10 -9.35 16.02 -0.13
N LEU A 11 -8.99 14.75 -0.08
CA LEU A 11 -7.63 14.30 0.22
C LEU A 11 -6.77 14.39 -1.03
N GLU A 12 -5.98 15.45 -1.09
CA GLU A 12 -4.98 15.68 -2.13
C GLU A 12 -3.59 15.32 -1.59
N VAL A 13 -2.87 14.46 -2.32
CA VAL A 13 -1.58 13.92 -1.93
C VAL A 13 -0.60 13.93 -3.11
N SER A 14 0.69 13.69 -2.85
CA SER A 14 1.68 13.47 -3.91
C SER A 14 1.32 12.26 -4.79
N ALA A 15 1.71 12.27 -6.05
CA ALA A 15 1.40 11.22 -7.03
C ALA A 15 1.93 9.83 -6.62
N LEU A 16 3.01 9.79 -5.83
CA LEU A 16 3.50 8.61 -5.12
C LEU A 16 3.48 8.90 -3.61
N GLY A 17 3.03 7.91 -2.83
CA GLY A 17 3.22 7.89 -1.38
C GLY A 17 4.41 7.00 -0.99
N LEU A 18 4.73 6.95 0.31
CA LEU A 18 5.70 6.03 0.89
C LEU A 18 4.99 5.00 1.76
N GLY A 19 5.08 3.71 1.40
CA GLY A 19 4.72 2.60 2.27
C GLY A 19 5.80 2.38 3.32
N CYS A 20 5.46 2.58 4.60
CA CYS A 20 6.43 2.53 5.69
C CYS A 20 6.61 1.15 6.31
N MET A 21 5.80 0.14 5.93
CA MET A 21 5.82 -1.21 6.53
C MET A 21 7.23 -1.80 6.60
N GLY A 22 7.98 -1.77 5.51
CA GLY A 22 9.30 -2.40 5.41
C GLY A 22 10.39 -1.78 6.30
N LEU A 23 10.12 -0.64 6.94
CA LEU A 23 11.04 -0.04 7.90
C LEU A 23 11.07 -0.79 9.25
N SER A 24 9.99 -1.51 9.58
CA SER A 24 9.86 -2.20 10.88
C SER A 24 9.35 -3.63 10.76
N PHE A 25 8.84 -4.05 9.60
CA PHE A 25 8.10 -5.29 9.48
C PHE A 25 8.12 -5.87 8.06
N GLY A 26 8.16 -7.19 7.96
CA GLY A 26 7.76 -7.97 6.78
C GLY A 26 8.87 -8.29 5.77
N TYR A 27 9.94 -7.53 5.67
CA TYR A 27 11.00 -7.75 4.66
C TYR A 27 12.39 -7.94 5.29
N GLY A 28 12.46 -8.76 6.33
CA GLY A 28 13.66 -8.97 7.11
C GLY A 28 13.67 -8.12 8.39
N PRO A 29 14.85 -7.96 9.03
CA PRO A 29 14.99 -7.19 10.25
C PRO A 29 14.56 -5.73 10.09
N ALA A 30 13.98 -5.16 11.16
CA ALA A 30 13.69 -3.74 11.21
C ALA A 30 14.96 -2.91 10.97
N VAL A 31 14.84 -1.79 10.27
CA VAL A 31 15.96 -0.87 10.12
C VAL A 31 16.27 -0.16 11.43
N GLU A 32 17.51 0.32 11.58
CA GLU A 32 17.86 1.16 12.68
C GLU A 32 16.97 2.43 12.68
N LYS A 33 16.51 2.86 13.87
CA LYS A 33 15.52 3.93 14.02
C LYS A 33 15.92 5.23 13.30
N GLN A 34 17.16 5.67 13.47
CA GLN A 34 17.63 6.90 12.87
C GLN A 34 17.71 6.80 11.33
N GLN A 35 18.04 5.62 10.81
CA GLN A 35 18.00 5.35 9.38
C GLN A 35 16.57 5.46 8.85
N GLY A 36 15.59 4.90 9.56
CA GLY A 36 14.17 5.00 9.21
C GLY A 36 13.67 6.45 9.20
N ILE A 37 14.01 7.23 10.25
CA ILE A 37 13.68 8.65 10.35
C ILE A 37 14.28 9.43 9.17
N SER A 38 15.56 9.20 8.88
CA SER A 38 16.27 9.89 7.79
C SER A 38 15.64 9.58 6.43
N LEU A 39 15.23 8.33 6.19
CA LEU A 39 14.57 7.94 4.93
C LEU A 39 13.21 8.61 4.77
N ILE A 40 12.38 8.63 5.84
CA ILE A 40 11.06 9.29 5.81
C ILE A 40 11.22 10.78 5.53
N ARG A 41 12.19 11.44 6.17
CA ARG A 41 12.46 12.87 5.96
C ARG A 41 12.98 13.15 4.55
N ALA A 42 13.87 12.31 4.02
CA ALA A 42 14.30 12.40 2.63
C ALA A 42 13.13 12.25 1.65
N ALA A 43 12.13 11.40 1.96
CA ALA A 43 10.92 11.32 1.15
C ALA A 43 10.11 12.63 1.18
N VAL A 44 9.98 13.28 2.35
CA VAL A 44 9.33 14.61 2.44
C VAL A 44 10.09 15.65 1.61
N GLU A 45 11.42 15.68 1.70
CA GLU A 45 12.28 16.57 0.90
C GLU A 45 12.15 16.29 -0.61
N GLY A 46 11.99 15.03 -1.00
CA GLY A 46 11.68 14.58 -2.37
C GLY A 46 10.26 14.91 -2.84
N GLY A 47 9.43 15.54 -1.98
CA GLY A 47 8.08 15.99 -2.31
C GLY A 47 6.97 14.96 -2.05
N VAL A 48 7.24 13.88 -1.32
CA VAL A 48 6.21 12.95 -0.85
C VAL A 48 5.39 13.61 0.26
N THR A 49 4.07 13.58 0.09
CA THR A 49 3.12 14.11 1.10
C THR A 49 2.16 13.05 1.63
N PHE A 50 2.33 11.79 1.25
CA PHE A 50 1.46 10.68 1.67
C PHE A 50 2.29 9.53 2.25
N PHE A 51 2.06 9.22 3.52
CA PHE A 51 2.79 8.18 4.28
C PHE A 51 1.81 7.16 4.82
N ASP A 52 2.07 5.88 4.54
CA ASP A 52 1.19 4.77 4.91
C ASP A 52 1.87 3.86 5.94
N THR A 53 1.20 3.66 7.07
CA THR A 53 1.59 2.78 8.15
C THR A 53 0.41 1.92 8.62
N ALA A 54 0.55 1.18 9.71
CA ALA A 54 -0.51 0.46 10.40
C ALA A 54 -0.09 0.10 11.84
N GLU A 55 -1.07 -0.06 12.73
CA GLU A 55 -0.82 -0.49 14.11
C GLU A 55 -0.08 -1.83 14.19
N VAL A 56 -0.40 -2.75 13.28
CA VAL A 56 0.16 -4.11 13.27
C VAL A 56 1.62 -4.17 12.80
N TYR A 57 2.17 -3.09 12.25
CA TYR A 57 3.54 -3.07 11.78
C TYR A 57 4.53 -2.91 12.93
N GLY A 58 5.28 -4.00 13.23
CA GLY A 58 6.33 -4.05 14.20
C GLY A 58 6.03 -4.49 15.64
N PRO A 59 4.80 -4.87 16.09
CA PRO A 59 3.60 -4.06 16.11
C PRO A 59 3.81 -2.74 16.84
N PHE A 60 3.04 -1.73 16.50
CA PHE A 60 3.03 -0.36 17.03
C PHE A 60 4.29 0.48 16.72
N THR A 61 5.47 -0.13 16.68
CA THR A 61 6.77 0.58 16.55
C THR A 61 6.89 1.33 15.22
N ASN A 62 6.20 0.90 14.16
CA ASN A 62 6.19 1.62 12.89
C ASN A 62 5.44 2.95 12.98
N GLU A 63 4.30 2.99 13.67
CA GLU A 63 3.58 4.25 13.90
C GLU A 63 4.40 5.22 14.76
N GLU A 64 5.13 4.73 15.78
CA GLU A 64 6.03 5.55 16.60
C GLU A 64 7.17 6.14 15.76
N LEU A 65 7.76 5.35 14.87
CA LEU A 65 8.80 5.78 13.93
C LEU A 65 8.28 6.86 12.98
N VAL A 66 7.12 6.61 12.35
CA VAL A 66 6.48 7.54 11.40
C VAL A 66 6.09 8.84 12.12
N GLY A 67 5.50 8.74 13.31
CA GLY A 67 5.10 9.90 14.11
C GLY A 67 6.30 10.79 14.49
N GLU A 68 7.41 10.20 14.93
CA GLU A 68 8.63 10.94 15.25
C GLU A 68 9.27 11.59 14.01
N ALA A 69 9.34 10.84 12.90
CA ALA A 69 9.94 11.34 11.68
C ALA A 69 9.16 12.52 11.10
N LEU A 70 7.81 12.43 11.11
CA LEU A 70 6.92 13.40 10.47
C LEU A 70 6.45 14.54 11.38
N ALA A 71 6.70 14.50 12.68
CA ALA A 71 6.30 15.56 13.61
C ALA A 71 6.69 16.97 13.12
N PRO A 72 7.91 17.23 12.59
CA PRO A 72 8.28 18.56 12.09
C PRO A 72 7.53 18.97 10.80
N PHE A 73 6.91 18.02 10.11
CA PHE A 73 6.26 18.21 8.80
C PHE A 73 4.76 17.96 8.84
N ARG A 74 4.17 17.74 10.04
CA ARG A 74 2.80 17.25 10.20
C ARG A 74 1.75 18.02 9.39
N SER A 75 1.87 19.32 9.33
CA SER A 75 0.94 20.19 8.58
C SER A 75 1.09 20.10 7.05
N LYS A 76 2.16 19.50 6.55
CA LYS A 76 2.48 19.39 5.13
C LYS A 76 2.21 18.01 4.54
N VAL A 77 1.89 17.02 5.38
CA VAL A 77 1.76 15.62 4.98
C VAL A 77 0.44 15.03 5.43
N ALA A 78 -0.02 14.02 4.71
CA ALA A 78 -1.12 13.16 5.08
C ALA A 78 -0.58 11.82 5.59
N ILE A 79 -1.06 11.38 6.74
CA ILE A 79 -0.71 10.10 7.36
C ILE A 79 -1.91 9.17 7.28
N ALA A 80 -1.71 8.00 6.67
CA ALA A 80 -2.64 6.90 6.68
C ALA A 80 -2.19 5.82 7.65
N THR A 81 -3.10 5.33 8.48
CA THR A 81 -2.89 4.15 9.32
C THR A 81 -4.10 3.23 9.29
N LYS A 82 -3.99 2.06 9.91
CA LYS A 82 -4.97 0.98 9.74
C LYS A 82 -5.30 0.32 11.07
N PHE A 83 -6.57 -0.09 11.23
CA PHE A 83 -7.11 -0.89 12.32
C PHE A 83 -7.64 -2.23 11.82
N GLY A 84 -8.02 -3.11 12.74
CA GLY A 84 -8.82 -4.30 12.46
C GLY A 84 -8.10 -5.62 12.66
N PHE A 85 -6.82 -5.63 12.99
CA PHE A 85 -6.16 -6.83 13.51
C PHE A 85 -6.25 -6.89 15.03
N LYS A 86 -6.51 -8.09 15.55
CA LYS A 86 -6.33 -8.38 16.97
C LYS A 86 -4.86 -8.67 17.23
N ILE A 87 -4.23 -7.90 18.09
CA ILE A 87 -2.84 -8.07 18.52
C ILE A 87 -2.84 -8.61 19.94
N ASP A 88 -2.21 -9.76 20.15
CA ASP A 88 -2.06 -10.34 21.48
C ASP A 88 -1.13 -9.43 22.33
N PRO A 89 -1.59 -8.90 23.46
CA PRO A 89 -0.82 -7.94 24.25
C PRO A 89 0.43 -8.54 24.90
N ASN A 90 0.48 -9.86 25.09
CA ASN A 90 1.60 -10.53 25.72
C ASN A 90 2.70 -10.92 24.74
N THR A 91 2.33 -11.28 23.52
CA THR A 91 3.27 -11.79 22.51
C THR A 91 3.53 -10.81 21.37
N GLY A 92 2.71 -9.77 21.20
CA GLY A 92 2.74 -8.86 20.08
C GLY A 92 2.33 -9.52 18.73
N LYS A 93 1.85 -10.74 18.73
CA LYS A 93 1.48 -11.46 17.51
C LYS A 93 0.04 -11.18 17.10
N GLN A 94 -0.22 -11.26 15.81
CA GLN A 94 -1.58 -11.26 15.29
C GLN A 94 -2.35 -12.48 15.82
N ALA A 95 -3.54 -12.23 16.36
CA ALA A 95 -4.43 -13.24 16.94
C ALA A 95 -5.83 -13.25 16.27
N GLY A 96 -5.91 -12.86 15.01
CA GLY A 96 -7.15 -12.77 14.25
C GLY A 96 -7.53 -11.34 13.87
N LEU A 97 -8.84 -11.11 13.67
CA LEU A 97 -9.42 -9.79 13.35
C LEU A 97 -10.25 -9.28 14.52
N ASP A 98 -10.35 -7.97 14.64
CA ASP A 98 -11.27 -7.28 15.55
C ASP A 98 -11.62 -5.91 14.99
N SER A 99 -12.76 -5.81 14.34
CA SER A 99 -13.32 -4.56 13.83
C SER A 99 -14.55 -4.10 14.60
N ARG A 100 -14.74 -4.53 15.84
CA ARG A 100 -15.85 -4.05 16.69
C ARG A 100 -15.70 -2.55 16.93
N PRO A 101 -16.81 -1.79 16.93
CA PRO A 101 -16.81 -0.32 17.11
C PRO A 101 -15.98 0.18 18.30
N ALA A 102 -16.05 -0.51 19.45
CA ALA A 102 -15.26 -0.13 20.63
C ALA A 102 -13.75 -0.25 20.35
N HIS A 103 -13.32 -1.38 19.76
CA HIS A 103 -11.91 -1.61 19.43
C HIS A 103 -11.40 -0.61 18.38
N ILE A 104 -12.19 -0.28 17.36
CA ILE A 104 -11.82 0.74 16.36
C ILE A 104 -11.50 2.08 17.04
N LYS A 105 -12.33 2.50 18.01
CA LYS A 105 -12.14 3.75 18.76
C LYS A 105 -10.88 3.68 19.64
N GLU A 106 -10.62 2.56 20.31
CA GLU A 106 -9.41 2.34 21.10
C GLU A 106 -8.14 2.42 20.23
N VAL A 107 -8.16 1.76 19.05
CA VAL A 107 -7.04 1.79 18.10
C VAL A 107 -6.79 3.21 17.60
N ALA A 108 -7.83 3.96 17.26
CA ALA A 108 -7.68 5.35 16.82
C ALA A 108 -6.98 6.21 17.88
N GLU A 109 -7.39 6.13 19.16
CA GLU A 109 -6.77 6.87 20.26
C GLU A 109 -5.31 6.49 20.46
N ALA A 110 -5.01 5.19 20.38
CA ALA A 110 -3.66 4.69 20.51
C ALA A 110 -2.76 5.12 19.34
N SER A 111 -3.27 5.05 18.10
CA SER A 111 -2.58 5.48 16.89
C SER A 111 -2.28 6.98 16.88
N LEU A 112 -3.24 7.82 17.32
CA LEU A 112 -3.01 9.26 17.49
C LEU A 112 -1.82 9.56 18.42
N LYS A 113 -1.71 8.84 19.54
CA LYS A 113 -0.59 8.99 20.49
C LYS A 113 0.74 8.57 19.86
N ARG A 114 0.79 7.39 19.20
CA ARG A 114 2.00 6.88 18.56
C ARG A 114 2.45 7.77 17.41
N LEU A 115 1.51 8.24 16.61
CA LEU A 115 1.75 9.14 15.47
C LEU A 115 2.03 10.60 15.89
N ARG A 116 1.90 10.92 17.19
CA ARG A 116 2.14 12.28 17.76
C ARG A 116 1.32 13.34 17.03
N THR A 117 0.04 13.07 16.84
CA THR A 117 -0.89 13.94 16.10
C THR A 117 -2.28 13.90 16.72
N ASP A 118 -3.04 14.97 16.54
CA ASP A 118 -4.43 15.05 17.00
C ASP A 118 -5.43 14.53 15.96
N VAL A 119 -4.97 14.26 14.73
CA VAL A 119 -5.83 13.80 13.64
C VAL A 119 -5.13 12.83 12.70
N ILE A 120 -5.83 11.73 12.35
CA ILE A 120 -5.44 10.79 11.31
C ILE A 120 -6.07 11.25 9.99
N ASP A 121 -5.26 11.43 8.94
CA ASP A 121 -5.79 11.92 7.66
C ASP A 121 -6.59 10.85 6.92
N LEU A 122 -6.19 9.57 6.99
CA LEU A 122 -6.89 8.45 6.37
C LEU A 122 -6.79 7.20 7.26
N PHE A 123 -7.94 6.67 7.68
CA PHE A 123 -8.00 5.53 8.59
C PHE A 123 -8.64 4.35 7.88
N TYR A 124 -7.86 3.29 7.66
CA TYR A 124 -8.29 2.12 6.93
C TYR A 124 -8.75 0.98 7.85
N GLN A 125 -9.82 0.28 7.46
CA GLN A 125 -9.96 -1.11 7.88
C GLN A 125 -8.93 -1.96 7.11
N HIS A 126 -7.99 -2.60 7.82
CA HIS A 126 -6.86 -3.31 7.21
C HIS A 126 -7.28 -4.58 6.47
N ARG A 127 -8.23 -5.33 7.03
CA ARG A 127 -8.91 -6.47 6.42
C ARG A 127 -10.36 -6.47 6.87
N VAL A 128 -11.26 -6.88 5.99
CA VAL A 128 -12.68 -6.99 6.33
C VAL A 128 -12.86 -8.10 7.36
N ASP A 129 -13.45 -7.75 8.49
CA ASP A 129 -13.79 -8.68 9.57
C ASP A 129 -15.17 -9.31 9.27
N PRO A 130 -15.24 -10.64 9.03
CA PRO A 130 -16.51 -11.28 8.68
C PRO A 130 -17.51 -11.33 9.86
N ASP A 131 -17.01 -11.16 11.09
CA ASP A 131 -17.81 -11.26 12.31
C ASP A 131 -18.46 -9.92 12.70
N VAL A 132 -18.12 -8.82 11.98
CA VAL A 132 -18.65 -7.48 12.23
C VAL A 132 -19.26 -6.91 10.95
N PRO A 133 -20.54 -6.53 10.94
CA PRO A 133 -21.16 -5.87 9.78
C PRO A 133 -20.35 -4.66 9.34
N ILE A 134 -20.10 -4.52 8.04
CA ILE A 134 -19.30 -3.42 7.52
C ILE A 134 -19.95 -2.06 7.78
N GLU A 135 -21.26 -2.02 7.92
CA GLU A 135 -22.03 -0.84 8.29
C GLU A 135 -21.68 -0.34 9.69
N ASP A 136 -21.47 -1.27 10.65
CA ASP A 136 -21.05 -0.93 12.02
C ASP A 136 -19.63 -0.40 12.05
N VAL A 137 -18.74 -0.99 11.24
CA VAL A 137 -17.37 -0.50 11.05
C VAL A 137 -17.38 0.93 10.48
N ALA A 138 -18.12 1.14 9.39
CA ALA A 138 -18.25 2.46 8.75
C ALA A 138 -18.88 3.49 9.70
N GLY A 139 -19.88 3.07 10.49
CA GLY A 139 -20.51 3.89 11.54
C GLY A 139 -19.53 4.33 12.62
N ALA A 140 -18.68 3.41 13.09
CA ALA A 140 -17.64 3.74 14.10
C ALA A 140 -16.62 4.75 13.58
N VAL A 141 -16.19 4.61 12.31
CA VAL A 141 -15.26 5.59 11.71
C VAL A 141 -15.98 6.93 11.46
N LYS A 142 -17.26 6.93 11.09
CA LYS A 142 -18.07 8.15 10.97
C LYS A 142 -18.12 8.93 12.29
N ASP A 143 -18.27 8.23 13.43
CA ASP A 143 -18.20 8.86 14.75
C ASP A 143 -16.84 9.54 14.99
N LEU A 144 -15.73 8.85 14.64
CA LEU A 144 -14.37 9.41 14.76
C LEU A 144 -14.15 10.63 13.86
N ILE A 145 -14.75 10.63 12.66
CA ILE A 145 -14.73 11.78 11.75
C ILE A 145 -15.52 12.95 12.35
N THR A 146 -16.70 12.68 12.90
CA THR A 146 -17.51 13.69 13.58
C THR A 146 -16.79 14.30 14.78
N GLN A 147 -16.00 13.52 15.50
CA GLN A 147 -15.16 13.97 16.61
C GLN A 147 -13.89 14.72 16.16
N GLY A 148 -13.61 14.79 14.87
CA GLY A 148 -12.41 15.43 14.32
C GLY A 148 -11.10 14.64 14.51
N LYS A 149 -11.18 13.37 14.96
CA LYS A 149 -10.01 12.50 15.18
C LYS A 149 -9.50 11.83 13.91
N VAL A 150 -10.38 11.64 12.92
CA VAL A 150 -10.13 11.07 11.61
C VAL A 150 -10.70 12.00 10.56
N LYS A 151 -10.00 12.21 9.42
CA LYS A 151 -10.56 13.01 8.31
C LYS A 151 -11.26 12.15 7.27
N HIS A 152 -10.70 10.99 6.93
CA HIS A 152 -11.22 10.17 5.85
C HIS A 152 -11.21 8.68 6.24
N PHE A 153 -12.23 7.97 5.76
CA PHE A 153 -12.34 6.52 5.88
C PHE A 153 -11.77 5.81 4.66
N GLY A 154 -11.07 4.70 4.86
CA GLY A 154 -10.58 3.82 3.82
C GLY A 154 -10.84 2.36 4.10
N LEU A 155 -10.74 1.54 3.06
CA LEU A 155 -10.81 0.08 3.13
C LEU A 155 -9.54 -0.51 2.52
N SER A 156 -9.16 -1.72 2.95
CA SER A 156 -8.06 -2.46 2.35
C SER A 156 -8.48 -3.88 2.00
N GLU A 157 -8.22 -4.30 0.74
CA GLU A 157 -8.51 -5.63 0.22
C GLU A 157 -10.00 -6.03 0.34
N ALA A 158 -10.92 -5.07 0.35
CA ALA A 158 -12.35 -5.31 0.38
C ALA A 158 -12.91 -5.63 -1.02
N GLY A 159 -13.91 -6.49 -1.08
CA GLY A 159 -14.67 -6.79 -2.30
C GLY A 159 -15.66 -5.67 -2.66
N ALA A 160 -16.10 -5.62 -3.93
CA ALA A 160 -16.93 -4.57 -4.47
C ALA A 160 -18.24 -4.37 -3.69
N ASN A 161 -18.90 -5.45 -3.29
CA ASN A 161 -20.14 -5.37 -2.50
C ASN A 161 -19.92 -4.73 -1.12
N THR A 162 -18.84 -5.12 -0.43
CA THR A 162 -18.47 -4.55 0.88
C THR A 162 -18.12 -3.07 0.76
N ILE A 163 -17.40 -2.68 -0.30
CA ILE A 163 -17.08 -1.28 -0.59
C ILE A 163 -18.37 -0.46 -0.75
N ARG A 164 -19.35 -0.93 -1.52
CA ARG A 164 -20.64 -0.25 -1.74
C ARG A 164 -21.40 -0.06 -0.45
N ARG A 165 -21.50 -1.11 0.37
CA ARG A 165 -22.21 -1.09 1.66
C ARG A 165 -21.55 -0.11 2.64
N ALA A 166 -20.24 -0.15 2.77
CA ALA A 166 -19.49 0.79 3.61
C ALA A 166 -19.66 2.23 3.16
N HIS A 167 -19.52 2.47 1.85
CA HIS A 167 -19.63 3.80 1.23
C HIS A 167 -21.00 4.43 1.42
N ALA A 168 -22.07 3.64 1.47
CA ALA A 168 -23.43 4.10 1.73
C ALA A 168 -23.63 4.66 3.16
N VAL A 169 -22.85 4.19 4.14
CA VAL A 169 -22.90 4.64 5.54
C VAL A 169 -21.97 5.83 5.79
N GLN A 170 -20.73 5.71 5.34
CA GLN A 170 -19.69 6.72 5.42
C GLN A 170 -18.89 6.71 4.11
N PRO A 171 -18.78 7.84 3.39
CA PRO A 171 -18.00 7.91 2.18
C PRO A 171 -16.58 7.35 2.39
N VAL A 172 -16.22 6.34 1.57
CA VAL A 172 -14.89 5.77 1.51
C VAL A 172 -14.06 6.66 0.60
N ALA A 173 -12.96 7.21 1.11
CA ALA A 173 -12.07 8.08 0.34
C ALA A 173 -11.10 7.30 -0.53
N ALA A 174 -10.62 6.16 -0.05
CA ALA A 174 -9.68 5.33 -0.78
C ALA A 174 -9.84 3.84 -0.46
N LEU A 175 -9.60 3.01 -1.48
CA LEU A 175 -9.32 1.59 -1.32
C LEU A 175 -7.82 1.36 -1.46
N GLN A 176 -7.23 0.57 -0.57
CA GLN A 176 -5.86 0.08 -0.68
C GLN A 176 -5.87 -1.41 -1.03
N SER A 177 -5.31 -1.79 -2.19
CA SER A 177 -5.19 -3.19 -2.59
C SER A 177 -3.91 -3.44 -3.37
N GLU A 178 -3.47 -4.70 -3.45
CA GLU A 178 -2.35 -5.06 -4.33
C GLU A 178 -2.72 -4.75 -5.78
N TYR A 179 -1.85 -4.01 -6.49
CA TYR A 179 -2.00 -3.75 -7.90
C TYR A 179 -0.65 -3.41 -8.52
N SER A 180 -0.31 -4.10 -9.61
CA SER A 180 0.94 -3.93 -10.33
C SER A 180 0.85 -4.57 -11.71
N LEU A 181 1.87 -4.43 -12.54
CA LEU A 181 2.00 -5.20 -13.80
C LEU A 181 2.00 -6.72 -13.60
N TRP A 182 2.28 -7.18 -12.40
CA TRP A 182 2.31 -8.60 -12.01
C TRP A 182 1.03 -9.10 -11.33
N PHE A 183 0.12 -8.19 -10.95
CA PHE A 183 -1.16 -8.53 -10.32
C PHE A 183 -2.23 -7.53 -10.77
N ARG A 184 -3.11 -7.95 -11.67
CA ARG A 184 -4.08 -7.09 -12.37
C ARG A 184 -5.55 -7.43 -12.08
N GLU A 185 -5.83 -8.35 -11.17
CA GLU A 185 -7.20 -8.74 -10.80
C GLU A 185 -8.14 -7.57 -10.46
N PRO A 186 -7.66 -6.47 -9.82
CA PRO A 186 -8.54 -5.32 -9.54
C PRO A 186 -9.18 -4.67 -10.77
N GLU A 187 -8.65 -4.89 -11.97
CA GLU A 187 -9.18 -4.30 -13.21
C GLU A 187 -10.56 -4.83 -13.59
N ALA A 188 -10.89 -6.07 -13.19
CA ALA A 188 -12.13 -6.73 -13.57
C ALA A 188 -13.38 -6.11 -12.89
N GLU A 189 -13.29 -5.81 -11.60
CA GLU A 189 -14.43 -5.37 -10.81
C GLU A 189 -14.11 -4.18 -9.91
N ILE A 190 -12.97 -4.19 -9.25
CA ILE A 190 -12.62 -3.20 -8.22
C ILE A 190 -12.43 -1.81 -8.84
N ILE A 191 -11.59 -1.67 -9.84
CA ILE A 191 -11.33 -0.36 -10.49
C ILE A 191 -12.62 0.24 -11.07
N PRO A 192 -13.49 -0.50 -11.79
CA PRO A 192 -14.79 0.01 -12.22
C PRO A 192 -15.69 0.47 -11.05
N THR A 193 -15.72 -0.29 -9.95
CA THR A 193 -16.49 0.09 -8.75
C THR A 193 -15.97 1.38 -8.11
N LEU A 194 -14.65 1.54 -8.01
CA LEU A 194 -14.04 2.75 -7.47
C LEU A 194 -14.32 3.97 -8.35
N GLU A 195 -14.27 3.80 -9.68
CA GLU A 195 -14.57 4.87 -10.64
C GLU A 195 -16.03 5.33 -10.53
N GLU A 196 -16.97 4.40 -10.45
CA GLU A 196 -18.40 4.67 -10.26
C GLU A 196 -18.66 5.47 -8.96
N LEU A 197 -18.09 5.02 -7.85
CA LEU A 197 -18.28 5.62 -6.53
C LEU A 197 -17.42 6.88 -6.30
N GLY A 198 -16.44 7.14 -7.14
CA GLY A 198 -15.51 8.24 -6.98
C GLY A 198 -14.53 8.04 -5.83
N ILE A 199 -14.08 6.82 -5.60
CA ILE A 199 -13.13 6.42 -4.57
C ILE A 199 -11.71 6.38 -5.16
N GLY A 200 -10.69 6.87 -4.42
CA GLY A 200 -9.29 6.77 -4.81
C GLY A 200 -8.75 5.35 -4.67
N PHE A 201 -7.69 5.04 -5.40
CA PHE A 201 -7.03 3.74 -5.31
C PHE A 201 -5.57 3.88 -4.89
N VAL A 202 -5.16 3.13 -3.89
CA VAL A 202 -3.82 3.14 -3.32
C VAL A 202 -3.18 1.76 -3.51
N PRO A 203 -2.48 1.52 -4.63
CA PRO A 203 -1.77 0.28 -4.87
C PRO A 203 -0.65 0.06 -3.87
N PHE A 204 -0.72 -1.02 -3.06
CA PHE A 204 0.43 -1.51 -2.32
C PHE A 204 1.17 -2.60 -3.11
N SER A 205 2.43 -2.88 -2.75
CA SER A 205 3.34 -3.75 -3.51
C SER A 205 3.39 -3.42 -5.03
N PRO A 206 3.46 -2.13 -5.42
CA PRO A 206 3.39 -1.73 -6.83
C PRO A 206 4.57 -2.26 -7.65
N LEU A 207 5.65 -2.68 -6.98
CA LEU A 207 6.83 -3.32 -7.58
C LEU A 207 6.85 -4.85 -7.39
N GLY A 208 5.69 -5.48 -7.13
CA GLY A 208 5.60 -6.92 -6.92
C GLY A 208 6.50 -7.41 -5.78
N LYS A 209 6.49 -6.72 -4.63
CA LYS A 209 7.35 -7.02 -3.47
C LYS A 209 8.86 -7.02 -3.83
N GLY A 210 9.25 -6.19 -4.80
CA GLY A 210 10.62 -6.04 -5.30
C GLY A 210 10.95 -6.89 -6.55
N PHE A 211 10.10 -7.83 -6.95
CA PHE A 211 10.38 -8.71 -8.10
C PHE A 211 10.48 -7.95 -9.42
N LEU A 212 9.59 -6.97 -9.65
CA LEU A 212 9.56 -6.18 -10.88
C LEU A 212 10.76 -5.23 -11.04
N THR A 213 11.63 -5.11 -10.05
CA THR A 213 12.85 -4.29 -10.13
C THR A 213 13.99 -5.00 -10.89
N GLY A 214 13.88 -6.31 -11.14
CA GLY A 214 14.93 -7.13 -11.70
C GLY A 214 16.12 -7.41 -10.75
N LYS A 215 15.94 -7.16 -9.44
CA LYS A 215 16.98 -7.43 -8.42
C LYS A 215 16.76 -8.74 -7.66
N ILE A 216 15.75 -9.50 -8.02
CA ILE A 216 15.38 -10.78 -7.42
C ILE A 216 15.31 -11.82 -8.53
N ASP A 217 16.07 -12.90 -8.40
CA ASP A 217 16.10 -14.06 -9.29
C ASP A 217 15.86 -15.37 -8.52
N GLU A 218 15.94 -16.50 -9.19
CA GLU A 218 15.78 -17.83 -8.58
C GLU A 218 16.79 -18.14 -7.48
N ASN A 219 17.98 -17.51 -7.49
CA ASN A 219 19.08 -17.75 -6.55
C ASN A 219 19.07 -16.79 -5.36
N THR A 220 18.21 -15.76 -5.38
CA THR A 220 18.15 -14.76 -4.32
C THR A 220 17.73 -15.41 -3.00
N ALA A 221 18.56 -15.29 -1.96
CA ALA A 221 18.21 -15.69 -0.60
C ALA A 221 17.57 -14.53 0.16
N PHE A 222 16.49 -14.80 0.87
CA PHE A 222 15.84 -13.86 1.77
C PHE A 222 16.23 -14.17 3.22
N ASP A 223 16.26 -13.13 4.07
CA ASP A 223 16.39 -13.30 5.52
C ASP A 223 15.30 -14.25 6.05
N SER A 224 15.59 -15.00 7.11
CA SER A 224 14.64 -15.97 7.68
C SER A 224 13.32 -15.35 8.15
N SER A 225 13.33 -14.07 8.52
CA SER A 225 12.15 -13.31 8.93
C SER A 225 11.40 -12.64 7.77
N ASP A 226 11.88 -12.77 6.53
CA ASP A 226 11.28 -12.16 5.36
C ASP A 226 10.01 -12.91 4.94
N PHE A 227 8.90 -12.16 4.87
CA PHE A 227 7.58 -12.66 4.48
C PHE A 227 7.57 -13.37 3.11
N ARG A 228 8.46 -12.98 2.18
CA ARG A 228 8.53 -13.60 0.85
C ARG A 228 8.88 -15.08 0.90
N ASN A 229 9.53 -15.56 1.97
CA ASN A 229 9.82 -16.99 2.16
C ASN A 229 8.57 -17.88 2.21
N ILE A 230 7.42 -17.34 2.63
CA ILE A 230 6.16 -18.09 2.72
C ILE A 230 5.18 -17.78 1.58
N VAL A 231 5.52 -16.86 0.69
CA VAL A 231 4.65 -16.47 -0.45
C VAL A 231 4.91 -17.43 -1.62
N PRO A 232 3.89 -18.20 -2.09
CA PRO A 232 4.09 -19.21 -3.13
C PRO A 232 4.73 -18.67 -4.42
N ARG A 233 4.42 -17.43 -4.79
CA ARG A 233 4.98 -16.74 -5.97
C ARG A 233 6.50 -16.54 -5.89
N PHE A 234 7.09 -16.62 -4.68
CA PHE A 234 8.50 -16.40 -4.43
C PHE A 234 9.32 -17.67 -4.24
N THR A 235 8.77 -18.88 -4.48
CA THR A 235 9.63 -20.06 -4.55
C THR A 235 10.63 -19.93 -5.69
N PRO A 236 11.82 -20.55 -5.62
CA PRO A 236 12.82 -20.46 -6.68
C PRO A 236 12.27 -20.83 -8.06
N GLU A 237 11.45 -21.88 -8.15
CA GLU A 237 10.81 -22.36 -9.37
C GLU A 237 9.86 -21.31 -9.95
N ASN A 238 9.02 -20.70 -9.11
CA ASN A 238 8.08 -19.69 -9.53
C ASN A 238 8.78 -18.37 -9.92
N ARG A 239 9.84 -17.97 -9.20
CA ARG A 239 10.66 -16.81 -9.59
C ARG A 239 11.29 -17.02 -10.98
N LYS A 240 11.83 -18.21 -11.24
CA LYS A 240 12.37 -18.58 -12.55
C LYS A 240 11.30 -18.56 -13.64
N ALA A 241 10.12 -19.15 -13.37
CA ALA A 241 9.01 -19.15 -14.33
C ALA A 241 8.48 -17.74 -14.62
N ASN A 242 8.51 -16.85 -13.62
CA ASN A 242 8.04 -15.47 -13.75
C ASN A 242 9.11 -14.50 -14.32
N GLN A 243 10.35 -14.96 -14.59
CA GLN A 243 11.44 -14.09 -15.06
C GLN A 243 11.08 -13.34 -16.35
N ALA A 244 10.23 -13.91 -17.20
CA ALA A 244 9.82 -13.32 -18.46
C ALA A 244 9.19 -11.91 -18.30
N VAL A 245 8.48 -11.63 -17.21
CA VAL A 245 7.93 -10.28 -16.96
C VAL A 245 9.03 -9.28 -16.63
N VAL A 246 10.04 -9.72 -15.88
CA VAL A 246 11.20 -8.88 -15.52
C VAL A 246 12.04 -8.56 -16.76
N ASP A 247 12.29 -9.57 -17.61
CA ASP A 247 13.04 -9.41 -18.86
C ASP A 247 12.33 -8.45 -19.82
N LEU A 248 11.00 -8.56 -19.89
CA LEU A 248 10.16 -7.64 -20.68
C LEU A 248 10.32 -6.19 -20.18
N LEU A 249 10.17 -5.96 -18.86
CA LEU A 249 10.35 -4.64 -18.27
C LEU A 249 11.77 -4.11 -18.47
N GLY A 250 12.78 -4.99 -18.40
CA GLY A 250 14.17 -4.66 -18.65
C GLY A 250 14.42 -4.12 -20.07
N LYS A 251 13.80 -4.73 -21.09
CA LYS A 251 13.87 -4.25 -22.46
C LYS A 251 13.26 -2.86 -22.63
N PHE A 252 12.02 -2.66 -22.16
CA PHE A 252 11.36 -1.35 -22.19
C PHE A 252 12.18 -0.29 -21.43
N ALA A 253 12.72 -0.63 -20.26
CA ALA A 253 13.53 0.26 -19.46
C ALA A 253 14.80 0.70 -20.20
N GLN A 254 15.48 -0.23 -20.88
CA GLN A 254 16.66 0.05 -21.68
C GLN A 254 16.35 1.01 -22.85
N GLU A 255 15.25 0.79 -23.57
CA GLU A 255 14.81 1.64 -24.68
C GLU A 255 14.53 3.07 -24.22
N GLN A 256 13.90 3.23 -23.05
CA GLN A 256 13.53 4.51 -22.47
C GLN A 256 14.66 5.15 -21.62
N LYS A 257 15.78 4.46 -21.43
CA LYS A 257 16.92 4.87 -20.56
C LYS A 257 16.50 5.13 -19.10
N ILE A 258 15.62 4.33 -18.57
CA ILE A 258 15.12 4.36 -17.20
C ILE A 258 15.21 2.96 -16.58
N THR A 259 14.71 2.77 -15.35
CA THR A 259 14.77 1.47 -14.68
C THR A 259 13.46 0.69 -14.78
N PRO A 260 13.47 -0.67 -14.63
CA PRO A 260 12.26 -1.47 -14.57
C PRO A 260 11.28 -1.01 -13.47
N ALA A 261 11.82 -0.59 -12.31
CA ALA A 261 11.01 -0.04 -11.22
C ALA A 261 10.26 1.24 -11.66
N GLN A 262 10.94 2.13 -12.38
CA GLN A 262 10.35 3.35 -12.91
C GLN A 262 9.26 3.07 -13.95
N ILE A 263 9.46 2.10 -14.85
CA ILE A 263 8.42 1.64 -15.79
C ILE A 263 7.18 1.13 -15.03
N ALA A 264 7.38 0.25 -14.05
CA ALA A 264 6.28 -0.35 -13.30
C ALA A 264 5.45 0.71 -12.54
N LEU A 265 6.10 1.69 -11.94
CA LEU A 265 5.43 2.79 -11.25
C LEU A 265 4.77 3.77 -12.22
N ALA A 266 5.45 4.15 -13.31
CA ALA A 266 4.90 5.04 -14.34
C ALA A 266 3.65 4.43 -15.01
N TRP A 267 3.65 3.11 -15.26
CA TRP A 267 2.47 2.41 -15.75
C TRP A 267 1.27 2.58 -14.81
N LEU A 268 1.45 2.38 -13.48
CA LEU A 268 0.38 2.59 -12.50
C LEU A 268 -0.12 4.05 -12.52
N LEU A 269 0.79 5.00 -12.59
CA LEU A 269 0.47 6.43 -12.63
C LEU A 269 -0.32 6.81 -13.90
N ALA A 270 -0.09 6.11 -15.00
CA ALA A 270 -0.79 6.33 -16.27
C ALA A 270 -2.20 5.71 -16.32
N ARG A 271 -2.55 4.79 -15.41
CA ARG A 271 -3.86 4.09 -15.44
C ARG A 271 -5.04 5.01 -15.19
N LYS A 272 -5.02 5.75 -14.08
CA LYS A 272 -6.08 6.69 -13.69
C LYS A 272 -5.48 7.84 -12.85
N PRO A 273 -6.02 9.06 -12.94
CA PRO A 273 -5.50 10.21 -12.19
C PRO A 273 -5.72 10.14 -10.67
N TRP A 274 -6.56 9.21 -10.21
CA TRP A 274 -6.89 8.98 -8.80
C TRP A 274 -6.20 7.73 -8.22
N ILE A 275 -5.21 7.16 -8.93
CA ILE A 275 -4.35 6.08 -8.46
C ILE A 275 -3.08 6.68 -7.87
N VAL A 276 -2.77 6.32 -6.62
CA VAL A 276 -1.59 6.77 -5.87
C VAL A 276 -0.85 5.56 -5.30
N PRO A 277 0.15 5.03 -6.02
CA PRO A 277 0.95 3.90 -5.53
C PRO A 277 1.79 4.29 -4.31
N ILE A 278 2.03 3.31 -3.42
CA ILE A 278 2.82 3.47 -2.20
C ILE A 278 4.01 2.49 -2.17
N PRO A 279 5.02 2.65 -3.08
CA PRO A 279 6.23 1.84 -2.99
C PRO A 279 6.92 2.04 -1.65
N GLY A 280 7.34 0.95 -1.02
CA GLY A 280 8.15 0.96 0.20
C GLY A 280 9.61 0.64 -0.10
N THR A 281 10.53 1.23 0.66
CA THR A 281 11.96 0.92 0.61
C THR A 281 12.64 1.24 1.93
N THR A 282 13.81 0.64 2.16
CA THR A 282 14.72 0.93 3.28
C THR A 282 15.99 1.62 2.82
N LYS A 283 16.13 1.93 1.52
CA LYS A 283 17.36 2.44 0.90
C LYS A 283 17.09 3.77 0.19
N LEU A 284 17.92 4.80 0.47
CA LEU A 284 17.77 6.13 -0.09
C LEU A 284 17.82 6.12 -1.63
N HIS A 285 18.81 5.45 -2.23
CA HIS A 285 18.91 5.40 -3.70
C HIS A 285 17.70 4.75 -4.38
N ARG A 286 17.01 3.81 -3.71
CA ARG A 286 15.76 3.22 -4.22
C ARG A 286 14.57 4.16 -4.03
N LEU A 287 14.57 4.96 -2.97
CA LEU A 287 13.58 6.02 -2.83
C LEU A 287 13.70 7.02 -3.99
N GLU A 288 14.90 7.50 -4.26
CA GLU A 288 15.18 8.42 -5.37
C GLU A 288 14.79 7.80 -6.73
N GLU A 289 15.15 6.54 -6.96
CA GLU A 289 14.75 5.77 -8.14
C GLU A 289 13.21 5.73 -8.29
N ASN A 290 12.48 5.38 -7.24
CA ASN A 290 11.03 5.31 -7.25
C ASN A 290 10.40 6.69 -7.52
N LEU A 291 10.91 7.75 -6.87
CA LEU A 291 10.42 9.11 -7.09
C LEU A 291 10.65 9.58 -8.52
N GLY A 292 11.73 9.16 -9.14
CA GLY A 292 12.02 9.43 -10.55
C GLY A 292 10.94 8.94 -11.51
N ALA A 293 10.15 7.94 -11.14
CA ALA A 293 9.03 7.45 -11.95
C ALA A 293 7.96 8.53 -12.23
N THR A 294 7.85 9.54 -11.37
CA THR A 294 6.89 10.66 -11.59
C THR A 294 7.25 11.57 -12.76
N ASN A 295 8.47 11.47 -13.27
CA ASN A 295 8.96 12.21 -14.43
C ASN A 295 8.95 11.37 -15.72
N VAL A 296 8.50 10.12 -15.64
CA VAL A 296 8.42 9.20 -16.78
C VAL A 296 7.05 9.33 -17.44
N GLU A 297 7.02 9.72 -18.70
CA GLU A 297 5.83 9.79 -19.51
C GLU A 297 5.81 8.58 -20.48
N LEU A 298 4.86 7.67 -20.24
CA LEU A 298 4.61 6.56 -21.16
C LEU A 298 3.59 7.00 -22.21
N SER A 299 3.96 6.91 -23.50
CA SER A 299 3.04 7.21 -24.58
C SER A 299 1.88 6.19 -24.62
N PRO A 300 0.74 6.51 -25.25
CA PRO A 300 -0.33 5.53 -25.48
C PRO A 300 0.14 4.27 -26.22
N GLN A 301 1.18 4.37 -27.04
CA GLN A 301 1.79 3.23 -27.71
C GLN A 301 2.57 2.36 -26.74
N ASP A 302 3.40 2.96 -25.86
CA ASP A 302 4.16 2.24 -24.83
C ASP A 302 3.22 1.48 -23.89
N LEU A 303 2.14 2.12 -23.45
CA LEU A 303 1.12 1.50 -22.59
C LEU A 303 0.49 0.28 -23.26
N ARG A 304 0.06 0.41 -24.52
CA ARG A 304 -0.53 -0.72 -25.27
C ARG A 304 0.47 -1.86 -25.47
N GLN A 305 1.73 -1.55 -25.77
CA GLN A 305 2.77 -2.56 -25.94
C GLN A 305 3.06 -3.30 -24.63
N LEU A 306 3.20 -2.57 -23.51
CA LEU A 306 3.38 -3.16 -22.19
C LEU A 306 2.20 -4.05 -21.80
N GLU A 307 0.98 -3.58 -21.98
CA GLU A 307 -0.24 -4.32 -21.65
C GLU A 307 -0.41 -5.59 -22.50
N THR A 308 -0.18 -5.48 -23.78
CA THR A 308 -0.25 -6.63 -24.71
C THR A 308 0.82 -7.66 -24.34
N ALA A 309 2.04 -7.22 -24.15
CA ALA A 309 3.15 -8.12 -23.86
C ALA A 309 3.00 -8.78 -22.46
N THR A 310 2.60 -8.03 -21.43
CA THR A 310 2.39 -8.60 -20.09
C THR A 310 1.18 -9.53 -20.03
N SER A 311 0.12 -9.31 -20.82
CA SER A 311 -1.06 -10.19 -20.86
C SER A 311 -0.78 -11.58 -21.43
N GLN A 312 0.32 -11.74 -22.18
CA GLN A 312 0.76 -13.01 -22.74
C GLN A 312 1.64 -13.83 -21.78
N ILE A 313 2.04 -13.23 -20.66
CA ILE A 313 2.90 -13.88 -19.66
C ILE A 313 2.02 -14.47 -18.56
N ALA A 314 2.04 -15.80 -18.44
CA ALA A 314 1.38 -16.48 -17.32
C ALA A 314 2.13 -16.18 -16.01
N VAL A 315 1.40 -15.79 -14.98
CA VAL A 315 1.96 -15.59 -13.63
C VAL A 315 1.86 -16.89 -12.84
N HIS A 316 3.00 -17.38 -12.35
CA HIS A 316 3.11 -18.63 -11.60
C HIS A 316 3.15 -18.36 -10.09
N GLY A 317 2.41 -19.17 -9.33
CA GLY A 317 2.32 -19.11 -7.87
C GLY A 317 1.26 -18.12 -7.37
N ALA A 318 0.59 -18.51 -6.28
CA ALA A 318 -0.39 -17.67 -5.61
C ALA A 318 0.27 -16.45 -4.96
N ARG A 319 -0.46 -15.33 -4.89
CA ARG A 319 0.04 -14.08 -4.29
C ARG A 319 0.18 -14.15 -2.76
N TYR A 320 -0.59 -15.03 -2.14
CA TYR A 320 -0.58 -15.28 -0.69
C TYR A 320 -0.68 -16.78 -0.38
N PRO A 321 -0.18 -17.23 0.79
CA PRO A 321 -0.56 -18.51 1.36
C PRO A 321 -2.08 -18.57 1.57
N GLU A 322 -2.65 -19.76 1.55
CA GLU A 322 -4.12 -19.98 1.62
C GLU A 322 -4.79 -19.25 2.81
N ALA A 323 -4.16 -19.28 3.98
CA ALA A 323 -4.70 -18.63 5.18
C ALA A 323 -4.85 -17.12 5.02
N LEU A 324 -3.89 -16.45 4.36
CA LEU A 324 -3.94 -15.01 4.09
C LEU A 324 -4.83 -14.68 2.89
N GLN A 325 -4.92 -15.58 1.90
CA GLN A 325 -5.81 -15.42 0.76
C GLN A 325 -7.28 -15.35 1.20
N LYS A 326 -7.64 -16.07 2.28
CA LYS A 326 -9.00 -16.02 2.86
C LYS A 326 -9.37 -14.67 3.49
N LEU A 327 -8.40 -13.77 3.68
CA LEU A 327 -8.61 -12.44 4.29
C LEU A 327 -8.82 -11.33 3.25
N VAL A 328 -8.83 -11.64 1.96
CA VAL A 328 -8.93 -10.65 0.89
C VAL A 328 -10.19 -10.86 0.03
N GLY A 329 -10.68 -9.80 -0.58
CA GLY A 329 -11.83 -9.87 -1.50
C GLY A 329 -13.19 -10.07 -0.82
N ARG A 330 -13.29 -9.84 0.48
CA ARG A 330 -14.51 -10.01 1.29
C ARG A 330 -15.43 -8.80 1.24
#